data_ec49d4b5db5cf4e0b922df5c58c60fb4
#
_entry.id   ec49d4b5db5cf4e0b922df5c58c60fb4
#
_cell.length_a   1.000
_cell.length_b   1.000
_cell.length_c   1.000
_cell.angle_alpha   90.00
_cell.angle_beta   90.00
_cell.angle_gamma   90.00
#
_symmetry.space_group_name_H-M   'P 1'
#
loop_
_entity.id
_entity.type
_entity.pdbx_description
1 polymer ?
#
loop_
_entity_poly.entity_id
_entity_poly.type
_entity_poly.pdbx_seq_one_letter_code
_entity_poly.pdbx_strand_id
1 'polypeptide(L)'
;MNMETNQVHTPDPNFWIFLCFGQSNMAGQAPIEEQDLAVSERFLSMATTDGADRKLGTWRKAVPPLCRADANLGPADWFGRTLLDAVPEHVRIGIVSVAVEGCPITFFDKDRNATVIAIENRDWMNDILNQYGRNPYERLLSMAKIAAQDGVIKGILLHQGETDAYDREWQETVRKIYCDLQQELQFNSLTVPLLVGEVVRSEYGGICGHANPTINDIASRYPNTYVVSSEGCLPCDDNLHFCGEGYRLLGRHYAQRYLEATNNFEIPQIGVGTWTLRGETARQNVRLALEAGFRHIDTAQGYENEAEVGQGVIDSGIPRQEIFLTTKVATNIMREGREAVRKSIDESLTKLKTNYIDLLLIHWPVKDCVKDTWQVMEEYVRQGKVKSIGVSNFNRHHLDDLLSYAEIRPVINQIEVHPFMTQEENIAYNRQLGIQVEAWGPFGQGDIDVVGHPLLQSLATKYQKTASQIVLRWIVQRGLITIPRAKPNHFAENLEIMTFSLSDDDMQAISALNQNLRSNVLNDPETFPW
;
A
#
# COMPACT_ATOMS: atom_id res chain seq x y z
N MET A 1 27.81 -22.41 -30.64
CA MET A 1 27.56 -21.24 -29.81
C MET A 1 26.14 -21.35 -29.28
N ASN A 2 26.00 -21.84 -28.07
CA ASN A 2 24.71 -21.89 -27.40
C ASN A 2 24.37 -20.47 -26.93
N MET A 3 23.32 -19.90 -27.49
CA MET A 3 22.72 -18.69 -26.92
C MET A 3 21.97 -19.14 -25.63
N GLU A 4 22.54 -18.84 -24.48
CA GLU A 4 21.80 -18.88 -23.23
C GLU A 4 20.73 -17.80 -23.31
N THR A 5 19.48 -18.23 -23.38
CA THR A 5 18.33 -17.35 -23.21
C THR A 5 18.37 -16.81 -21.79
N ASN A 6 18.70 -15.55 -21.61
CA ASN A 6 18.47 -14.82 -20.35
C ASN A 6 16.96 -14.85 -20.08
N GLN A 7 16.50 -15.85 -19.31
CA GLN A 7 15.17 -15.79 -18.70
C GLN A 7 15.19 -14.64 -17.70
N VAL A 8 14.43 -13.59 -17.97
CA VAL A 8 14.14 -12.53 -16.99
C VAL A 8 13.44 -13.20 -15.82
N HIS A 9 14.13 -13.29 -14.70
CA HIS A 9 13.55 -13.87 -13.47
C HIS A 9 12.50 -12.91 -12.94
N THR A 10 11.22 -13.28 -13.06
CA THR A 10 10.12 -12.50 -12.50
C THR A 10 9.92 -12.93 -11.03
N PRO A 11 9.93 -12.00 -10.07
CA PRO A 11 9.67 -12.33 -8.66
C PRO A 11 8.34 -13.06 -8.49
N ASP A 12 8.30 -14.07 -7.61
CA ASP A 12 7.07 -14.79 -7.27
C ASP A 12 6.09 -13.87 -6.50
N PRO A 13 4.92 -13.53 -7.04
CA PRO A 13 3.96 -12.65 -6.37
C PRO A 13 3.36 -13.27 -5.10
N ASN A 14 3.48 -14.58 -4.93
CA ASN A 14 3.02 -15.32 -3.76
C ASN A 14 4.12 -15.50 -2.71
N PHE A 15 5.32 -15.01 -2.94
CA PHE A 15 6.36 -14.95 -1.93
C PHE A 15 6.41 -13.54 -1.33
N TRP A 16 5.76 -13.36 -0.18
CA TRP A 16 5.63 -12.08 0.51
C TRP A 16 6.82 -11.84 1.44
N ILE A 17 7.52 -10.75 1.23
CA ILE A 17 8.75 -10.40 1.94
C ILE A 17 8.48 -9.25 2.90
N PHE A 18 8.95 -9.40 4.13
CA PHE A 18 8.87 -8.39 5.18
C PHE A 18 10.26 -8.00 5.64
N LEU A 19 10.53 -6.69 5.66
CA LEU A 19 11.76 -6.14 6.18
C LEU A 19 11.56 -5.81 7.66
N CYS A 20 12.47 -6.28 8.52
CA CYS A 20 12.40 -6.03 9.95
C CYS A 20 13.68 -5.33 10.39
N PHE A 21 13.56 -4.20 11.09
CA PHE A 21 14.72 -3.50 11.61
C PHE A 21 14.43 -2.83 12.96
N GLY A 22 15.49 -2.51 13.69
CA GLY A 22 15.36 -1.89 15.00
C GLY A 22 16.49 -2.26 15.95
N GLN A 23 16.16 -2.38 17.25
CA GLN A 23 17.14 -2.69 18.28
C GLN A 23 16.87 -4.05 18.97
N SER A 24 17.25 -4.20 20.23
CA SER A 24 17.19 -5.48 20.98
C SER A 24 15.81 -6.15 20.93
N ASN A 25 14.72 -5.41 21.08
CA ASN A 25 13.36 -5.94 21.02
C ASN A 25 12.95 -6.41 19.60
N MET A 26 13.61 -5.96 18.53
CA MET A 26 13.46 -6.54 17.20
C MET A 26 14.38 -7.76 17.01
N ALA A 27 15.61 -7.69 17.51
CA ALA A 27 16.58 -8.80 17.43
C ALA A 27 16.05 -10.05 18.14
N GLY A 28 15.44 -9.85 19.32
CA GLY A 28 14.92 -10.89 20.19
C GLY A 28 15.87 -11.18 21.37
N GLN A 29 15.30 -11.18 22.58
CA GLN A 29 16.04 -11.35 23.82
C GLN A 29 15.52 -12.51 24.69
N ALA A 30 14.33 -13.04 24.42
CA ALA A 30 13.78 -14.15 25.18
C ALA A 30 14.30 -15.51 24.70
N PRO A 31 14.45 -16.49 25.60
CA PRO A 31 14.85 -17.86 25.23
C PRO A 31 13.92 -18.46 24.18
N ILE A 32 14.49 -19.19 23.23
CA ILE A 32 13.77 -19.99 22.25
C ILE A 32 13.30 -21.27 22.93
N GLU A 33 12.02 -21.57 22.87
CA GLU A 33 11.39 -22.73 23.47
C GLU A 33 10.99 -23.77 22.41
N GLU A 34 10.60 -24.97 22.83
CA GLU A 34 10.25 -26.09 21.95
C GLU A 34 9.12 -25.71 20.97
N GLN A 35 8.13 -24.93 21.42
CA GLN A 35 7.03 -24.44 20.59
C GLN A 35 7.49 -23.52 19.45
N ASP A 36 8.66 -22.90 19.56
CA ASP A 36 9.22 -22.00 18.55
C ASP A 36 10.02 -22.76 17.46
N LEU A 37 10.30 -24.04 17.66
CA LEU A 37 11.11 -24.83 16.73
C LEU A 37 10.30 -25.47 15.59
N ALA A 38 8.99 -25.68 15.79
CA ALA A 38 8.10 -26.21 14.77
C ALA A 38 7.70 -25.11 13.77
N VAL A 39 8.29 -25.08 12.59
CA VAL A 39 8.12 -24.01 11.57
C VAL A 39 7.60 -24.59 10.26
N SER A 40 6.64 -23.91 9.62
CA SER A 40 6.12 -24.25 8.30
C SER A 40 7.20 -24.13 7.21
N GLU A 41 7.17 -25.00 6.19
CA GLU A 41 8.03 -24.90 5.00
C GLU A 41 7.76 -23.63 4.19
N ARG A 42 6.59 -23.01 4.37
CA ARG A 42 6.22 -21.75 3.75
C ARG A 42 6.78 -20.52 4.47
N PHE A 43 7.40 -20.69 5.64
CA PHE A 43 7.98 -19.61 6.43
C PHE A 43 9.51 -19.62 6.34
N LEU A 44 10.06 -18.60 5.69
CA LEU A 44 11.47 -18.49 5.37
C LEU A 44 12.10 -17.26 6.03
N SER A 45 13.38 -17.31 6.33
CA SER A 45 14.18 -16.18 6.78
C SER A 45 15.44 -16.08 5.93
N MET A 46 15.78 -14.87 5.46
CA MET A 46 17.06 -14.63 4.81
C MET A 46 18.16 -14.42 5.84
N ALA A 47 19.27 -15.10 5.68
CA ALA A 47 20.44 -14.89 6.50
C ALA A 47 21.04 -13.49 6.23
N THR A 48 21.03 -12.62 7.23
CA THR A 48 21.58 -11.25 7.17
C THR A 48 23.00 -11.15 7.71
N THR A 49 23.52 -12.26 8.25
CA THR A 49 24.90 -12.47 8.67
C THR A 49 25.36 -13.88 8.30
N ASP A 50 26.67 -14.10 8.19
CA ASP A 50 27.23 -15.44 8.10
C ASP A 50 27.25 -16.12 9.49
N GLY A 51 27.13 -17.44 9.51
CA GLY A 51 27.18 -18.26 10.71
C GLY A 51 27.36 -19.74 10.38
N ALA A 52 27.46 -20.58 11.38
CA ALA A 52 27.69 -22.03 11.22
C ALA A 52 26.52 -22.70 10.44
N ASP A 53 25.30 -22.23 10.65
CA ASP A 53 24.06 -22.77 10.09
C ASP A 53 23.45 -21.89 8.99
N ARG A 54 24.11 -20.79 8.61
CA ARG A 54 23.57 -19.79 7.69
C ARG A 54 24.64 -19.12 6.84
N LYS A 55 24.31 -18.89 5.57
CA LYS A 55 25.15 -18.16 4.63
C LYS A 55 24.45 -16.86 4.23
N LEU A 56 25.16 -15.76 4.35
CA LEU A 56 24.69 -14.42 4.00
C LEU A 56 23.93 -14.40 2.65
N GLY A 57 22.77 -13.79 2.61
CA GLY A 57 21.95 -13.62 1.42
C GLY A 57 21.23 -14.89 0.93
N THR A 58 21.19 -15.96 1.73
CA THR A 58 20.44 -17.18 1.38
C THR A 58 19.21 -17.36 2.25
N TRP A 59 18.15 -17.92 1.65
CA TRP A 59 16.94 -18.29 2.37
C TRP A 59 17.14 -19.60 3.16
N ARG A 60 16.56 -19.64 4.32
CA ARG A 60 16.46 -20.83 5.17
C ARG A 60 15.06 -20.92 5.79
N LYS A 61 14.68 -22.07 6.28
CA LYS A 61 13.48 -22.22 7.10
C LYS A 61 13.58 -21.26 8.29
N ALA A 62 12.51 -20.55 8.59
CA ALA A 62 12.51 -19.49 9.62
C ALA A 62 12.50 -20.05 11.06
N VAL A 63 13.43 -20.96 11.36
CA VAL A 63 13.66 -21.41 12.74
C VAL A 63 14.42 -20.29 13.46
N PRO A 64 13.93 -19.78 14.61
CA PRO A 64 14.59 -18.71 15.33
C PRO A 64 16.01 -19.13 15.79
N PRO A 65 16.93 -18.16 15.98
CA PRO A 65 16.75 -16.72 15.83
C PRO A 65 16.73 -16.27 14.37
N LEU A 66 15.85 -15.31 14.03
CA LEU A 66 15.67 -14.85 12.64
C LEU A 66 16.64 -13.73 12.24
N CYS A 67 17.15 -12.98 13.20
CA CYS A 67 18.07 -11.87 12.99
C CYS A 67 19.51 -12.38 12.80
N ARG A 68 20.29 -12.48 13.86
CA ARG A 68 21.67 -13.02 13.88
C ARG A 68 21.70 -14.39 14.58
N ALA A 69 22.81 -15.13 14.40
CA ALA A 69 22.96 -16.45 15.03
C ALA A 69 23.02 -16.38 16.57
N ASP A 70 23.51 -15.27 17.11
CA ASP A 70 23.67 -14.99 18.55
C ASP A 70 22.47 -14.21 19.14
N ALA A 71 21.41 -13.96 18.37
CA ALA A 71 20.15 -13.42 18.88
C ALA A 71 19.26 -14.52 19.49
N ASN A 72 18.06 -14.13 19.94
CA ASN A 72 17.08 -15.01 20.57
C ASN A 72 15.70 -14.90 19.89
N LEU A 73 14.63 -15.26 20.63
CA LEU A 73 13.25 -15.12 20.16
C LEU A 73 12.86 -13.63 20.10
N GLY A 74 12.41 -13.17 18.95
CA GLY A 74 11.87 -11.82 18.71
C GLY A 74 10.50 -11.84 18.05
N PRO A 75 9.85 -10.69 17.84
CA PRO A 75 8.45 -10.61 17.39
C PRO A 75 8.27 -11.06 15.93
N ALA A 76 9.31 -10.96 15.09
CA ALA A 76 9.22 -11.33 13.67
C ALA A 76 8.90 -12.81 13.45
N ASP A 77 9.25 -13.69 14.41
CA ASP A 77 8.95 -15.12 14.35
C ASP A 77 7.43 -15.36 14.39
N TRP A 78 6.76 -14.92 15.44
CA TRP A 78 5.31 -15.12 15.58
C TRP A 78 4.48 -14.19 14.69
N PHE A 79 5.05 -13.12 14.18
CA PHE A 79 4.45 -12.37 13.07
C PHE A 79 4.26 -13.27 11.85
N GLY A 80 5.33 -13.90 11.37
CA GLY A 80 5.25 -14.72 10.15
C GLY A 80 4.38 -15.96 10.33
N ARG A 81 4.43 -16.63 11.51
CA ARG A 81 3.55 -17.77 11.83
C ARG A 81 2.09 -17.38 11.79
N THR A 82 1.71 -16.32 12.51
CA THR A 82 0.33 -15.84 12.60
C THR A 82 -0.19 -15.36 11.24
N LEU A 83 0.66 -14.72 10.45
CA LEU A 83 0.28 -14.28 9.11
C LEU A 83 0.01 -15.47 8.18
N LEU A 84 0.81 -16.55 8.27
CA LEU A 84 0.59 -17.77 7.48
C LEU A 84 -0.75 -18.45 7.74
N ASP A 85 -1.28 -18.34 8.96
CA ASP A 85 -2.60 -18.88 9.31
C ASP A 85 -3.75 -18.09 8.68
N ALA A 86 -3.50 -16.84 8.29
CA ALA A 86 -4.50 -15.91 7.75
C ALA A 86 -4.42 -15.74 6.22
N VAL A 87 -3.38 -16.24 5.56
CA VAL A 87 -3.19 -16.09 4.10
C VAL A 87 -3.39 -17.43 3.36
N PRO A 88 -3.71 -17.39 2.04
CA PRO A 88 -3.90 -18.62 1.25
C PRO A 88 -2.69 -19.58 1.31
N GLU A 89 -2.94 -20.88 1.18
CA GLU A 89 -1.92 -21.94 1.29
C GLU A 89 -0.76 -21.80 0.28
N HIS A 90 -0.99 -21.18 -0.86
CA HIS A 90 0.06 -20.97 -1.87
C HIS A 90 0.99 -19.80 -1.55
N VAL A 91 0.66 -18.97 -0.56
CA VAL A 91 1.50 -17.83 -0.12
C VAL A 91 2.62 -18.33 0.78
N ARG A 92 3.85 -17.85 0.52
CA ARG A 92 5.03 -18.02 1.36
C ARG A 92 5.39 -16.69 2.03
N ILE A 93 5.95 -16.74 3.23
CA ILE A 93 6.39 -15.55 3.97
C ILE A 93 7.90 -15.59 4.12
N GLY A 94 8.57 -14.49 3.79
CA GLY A 94 10.01 -14.29 3.95
C GLY A 94 10.32 -13.13 4.88
N ILE A 95 11.20 -13.34 5.85
CA ILE A 95 11.70 -12.31 6.76
C ILE A 95 13.13 -11.93 6.41
N VAL A 96 13.40 -10.63 6.29
CA VAL A 96 14.74 -10.04 6.22
C VAL A 96 14.91 -9.16 7.44
N SER A 97 15.68 -9.61 8.44
CA SER A 97 15.79 -8.93 9.73
C SER A 97 17.21 -8.44 10.02
N VAL A 98 17.36 -7.14 10.28
CA VAL A 98 18.60 -6.48 10.71
C VAL A 98 18.30 -5.64 11.94
N ALA A 99 18.88 -5.99 13.07
CA ALA A 99 18.69 -5.25 14.31
C ALA A 99 19.98 -5.20 15.13
N VAL A 100 20.23 -4.07 15.78
CA VAL A 100 21.41 -3.81 16.60
C VAL A 100 20.97 -3.41 18.00
N GLU A 101 21.29 -4.20 19.00
CA GLU A 101 20.91 -3.95 20.38
C GLU A 101 21.42 -2.59 20.87
N GLY A 102 20.55 -1.85 21.57
CA GLY A 102 20.88 -0.54 22.15
C GLY A 102 21.28 0.55 21.15
N CYS A 103 21.03 0.35 19.85
CA CYS A 103 21.37 1.36 18.85
C CYS A 103 20.36 2.51 18.83
N PRO A 104 20.79 3.74 18.54
CA PRO A 104 19.90 4.81 18.15
C PRO A 104 19.36 4.57 16.74
N ILE A 105 18.19 5.15 16.44
CA ILE A 105 17.55 5.04 15.11
C ILE A 105 18.45 5.54 13.98
N THR A 106 19.34 6.47 14.26
CA THR A 106 20.32 7.05 13.32
C THR A 106 21.30 6.03 12.74
N PHE A 107 21.45 4.82 13.33
CA PHE A 107 22.24 3.75 12.72
C PHE A 107 21.62 3.24 11.40
N PHE A 108 20.33 3.46 11.22
CA PHE A 108 19.61 3.15 9.99
C PHE A 108 19.38 4.37 9.08
N ASP A 109 19.84 5.57 9.45
CA ASP A 109 19.80 6.74 8.56
C ASP A 109 21.04 6.76 7.66
N LYS A 110 20.86 6.51 6.36
CA LYS A 110 21.98 6.40 5.39
C LYS A 110 22.92 7.63 5.35
N ASP A 111 22.40 8.81 5.70
CA ASP A 111 23.17 10.06 5.64
C ASP A 111 23.94 10.34 6.94
N ARG A 112 23.49 9.78 8.08
CA ARG A 112 24.06 10.02 9.40
C ARG A 112 24.79 8.81 10.00
N ASN A 113 24.46 7.59 9.58
CA ASN A 113 24.94 6.35 10.19
C ASN A 113 26.47 6.26 10.27
N ALA A 114 27.18 6.58 9.20
CA ALA A 114 28.64 6.52 9.17
C ALA A 114 29.29 7.39 10.27
N THR A 115 28.78 8.60 10.49
CA THR A 115 29.28 9.52 11.50
C THR A 115 28.99 9.03 12.92
N VAL A 116 27.78 8.54 13.17
CA VAL A 116 27.37 8.05 14.50
C VAL A 116 28.09 6.74 14.85
N ILE A 117 28.20 5.82 13.89
CA ILE A 117 28.89 4.53 14.08
C ILE A 117 30.40 4.73 14.27
N ALA A 118 31.02 5.76 13.65
CA ALA A 118 32.45 6.02 13.78
C ALA A 118 32.88 6.38 15.21
N ILE A 119 31.97 6.97 16.01
CA ILE A 119 32.23 7.35 17.39
C ILE A 119 31.72 6.32 18.42
N GLU A 120 31.13 5.21 17.95
CA GLU A 120 30.67 4.14 18.85
C GLU A 120 31.87 3.45 19.52
N ASN A 121 31.87 3.37 20.84
CA ASN A 121 32.99 2.88 21.62
C ASN A 121 32.65 1.68 22.52
N ARG A 122 31.42 1.18 22.52
CA ARG A 122 31.01 -0.01 23.25
C ARG A 122 31.46 -1.26 22.50
N ASP A 123 32.36 -2.06 23.08
CA ASP A 123 32.93 -3.22 22.41
C ASP A 123 31.85 -4.20 21.91
N TRP A 124 30.91 -4.56 22.78
CA TRP A 124 29.83 -5.47 22.45
C TRP A 124 28.95 -4.97 21.28
N MET A 125 28.72 -3.65 21.15
CA MET A 125 27.98 -3.07 20.04
C MET A 125 28.81 -3.08 18.77
N ASN A 126 30.12 -2.83 18.89
CA ASN A 126 31.03 -2.92 17.75
C ASN A 126 31.11 -4.35 17.21
N ASP A 127 31.05 -5.37 18.05
CA ASP A 127 31.00 -6.78 17.63
C ASP A 127 29.73 -7.06 16.79
N ILE A 128 28.58 -6.53 17.20
CA ILE A 128 27.34 -6.63 16.43
C ILE A 128 27.46 -5.87 15.10
N LEU A 129 27.94 -4.62 15.15
CA LEU A 129 28.12 -3.79 13.95
C LEU A 129 29.07 -4.46 12.93
N ASN A 130 30.11 -5.12 13.39
CA ASN A 130 31.05 -5.83 12.51
C ASN A 130 30.36 -6.97 11.74
N GLN A 131 29.40 -7.69 12.34
CA GLN A 131 28.61 -8.71 11.64
C GLN A 131 27.80 -8.12 10.48
N TYR A 132 27.39 -6.85 10.58
CA TYR A 132 26.67 -6.11 9.55
C TYR A 132 27.58 -5.26 8.64
N GLY A 133 28.91 -5.47 8.69
CA GLY A 133 29.86 -4.68 7.89
C GLY A 133 29.89 -3.21 8.31
N ARG A 134 29.57 -2.91 9.56
CA ARG A 134 29.49 -1.57 10.17
C ARG A 134 28.51 -0.62 9.47
N ASN A 135 27.50 -1.16 8.77
CA ASN A 135 26.43 -0.36 8.17
C ASN A 135 25.11 -1.16 8.16
N PRO A 136 24.30 -1.08 9.25
CA PRO A 136 23.03 -1.79 9.33
C PRO A 136 22.02 -1.40 8.25
N TYR A 137 21.97 -0.13 7.84
CA TYR A 137 21.11 0.32 6.74
C TYR A 137 21.47 -0.37 5.41
N GLU A 138 22.74 -0.32 5.03
CA GLU A 138 23.21 -0.95 3.79
C GLU A 138 23.05 -2.47 3.82
N ARG A 139 23.23 -3.10 5.00
CA ARG A 139 22.96 -4.52 5.18
C ARG A 139 21.48 -4.84 4.94
N LEU A 140 20.56 -4.06 5.51
CA LEU A 140 19.12 -4.23 5.30
C LEU A 140 18.76 -4.04 3.83
N LEU A 141 19.25 -2.97 3.21
CA LEU A 141 19.01 -2.63 1.82
C LEU A 141 19.55 -3.69 0.85
N SER A 142 20.80 -4.13 1.03
CA SER A 142 21.40 -5.14 0.15
C SER A 142 20.69 -6.49 0.23
N MET A 143 20.29 -6.92 1.43
CA MET A 143 19.53 -8.16 1.62
C MET A 143 18.11 -8.02 1.06
N ALA A 144 17.47 -6.85 1.21
CA ALA A 144 16.17 -6.57 0.61
C ALA A 144 16.22 -6.59 -0.92
N LYS A 145 17.30 -6.07 -1.55
CA LYS A 145 17.50 -6.14 -3.01
C LYS A 145 17.66 -7.57 -3.51
N ILE A 146 18.34 -8.43 -2.75
CA ILE A 146 18.45 -9.87 -3.07
C ILE A 146 17.07 -10.52 -2.92
N ALA A 147 16.38 -10.29 -1.82
CA ALA A 147 15.07 -10.86 -1.54
C ALA A 147 14.02 -10.45 -2.59
N ALA A 148 14.05 -9.21 -3.06
CA ALA A 148 13.14 -8.70 -4.07
C ALA A 148 13.31 -9.35 -5.47
N GLN A 149 14.39 -10.09 -5.70
CA GLN A 149 14.52 -10.92 -6.90
C GLN A 149 13.65 -12.18 -6.82
N ASP A 150 13.40 -12.69 -5.62
CA ASP A 150 12.67 -13.92 -5.40
C ASP A 150 11.18 -13.69 -5.12
N GLY A 151 10.81 -12.56 -4.52
CA GLY A 151 9.44 -12.27 -4.10
C GLY A 151 9.11 -10.78 -4.04
N VAL A 152 7.98 -10.45 -3.43
CA VAL A 152 7.44 -9.07 -3.37
C VAL A 152 7.50 -8.54 -1.94
N ILE A 153 8.09 -7.35 -1.75
CA ILE A 153 8.08 -6.65 -0.45
C ILE A 153 6.64 -6.22 -0.14
N LYS A 154 6.14 -6.66 1.02
CA LYS A 154 4.75 -6.46 1.46
C LYS A 154 4.59 -5.64 2.74
N GLY A 155 5.66 -5.44 3.49
CA GLY A 155 5.60 -4.64 4.72
C GLY A 155 6.97 -4.43 5.35
N ILE A 156 7.04 -3.43 6.22
CA ILE A 156 8.23 -3.11 7.02
C ILE A 156 7.84 -3.08 8.49
N LEU A 157 8.55 -3.82 9.32
CA LEU A 157 8.38 -3.88 10.77
C LEU A 157 9.54 -3.15 11.44
N LEU A 158 9.22 -2.16 12.25
CA LEU A 158 10.17 -1.44 13.11
C LEU A 158 9.85 -1.71 14.57
N HIS A 159 10.86 -2.11 15.34
CA HIS A 159 10.78 -2.09 16.81
C HIS A 159 12.00 -1.40 17.38
N GLN A 160 11.82 -0.12 17.74
CA GLN A 160 12.85 0.77 18.24
C GLN A 160 12.20 1.96 18.94
N GLY A 161 12.86 2.55 19.90
CA GLY A 161 12.37 3.74 20.63
C GLY A 161 12.92 3.78 22.06
N GLU A 162 13.45 2.67 22.59
CA GLU A 162 13.97 2.62 23.95
C GLU A 162 15.23 3.48 24.10
N THR A 163 16.15 3.42 23.12
CA THR A 163 17.37 4.24 23.12
C THR A 163 17.07 5.72 22.85
N ASP A 164 16.07 5.97 22.00
CA ASP A 164 15.70 7.32 21.54
C ASP A 164 14.45 7.87 22.24
N ALA A 165 14.13 7.38 23.44
CA ALA A 165 12.90 7.72 24.17
C ALA A 165 12.69 9.23 24.43
N TYR A 166 13.75 10.01 24.33
CA TYR A 166 13.73 11.48 24.48
C TYR A 166 14.10 12.22 23.18
N ASP A 167 14.31 11.52 22.07
CA ASP A 167 14.66 12.15 20.80
C ASP A 167 13.39 12.73 20.14
N ARG A 168 13.38 14.05 19.95
CA ARG A 168 12.26 14.77 19.33
C ARG A 168 12.21 14.61 17.81
N GLU A 169 13.32 14.22 17.20
CA GLU A 169 13.44 14.01 15.74
C GLU A 169 13.23 12.54 15.35
N TRP A 170 12.95 11.67 16.32
CA TRP A 170 12.82 10.24 16.09
C TRP A 170 11.81 9.89 14.99
N GLN A 171 10.61 10.51 15.02
CA GLN A 171 9.56 10.24 14.03
C GLN A 171 9.98 10.66 12.62
N GLU A 172 10.59 11.83 12.47
CA GLU A 172 11.11 12.32 11.19
C GLU A 172 12.23 11.41 10.67
N THR A 173 13.10 10.92 11.55
CA THR A 173 14.17 9.99 11.19
C THR A 173 13.60 8.65 10.74
N VAL A 174 12.62 8.10 11.45
CA VAL A 174 11.92 6.87 11.05
C VAL A 174 11.27 7.04 9.67
N ARG A 175 10.58 8.16 9.46
CA ARG A 175 9.94 8.45 8.16
C ARG A 175 10.96 8.57 7.04
N LYS A 176 12.07 9.27 7.28
CA LYS A 176 13.17 9.39 6.31
C LYS A 176 13.70 8.02 5.90
N ILE A 177 13.99 7.13 6.86
CA ILE A 177 14.47 5.78 6.59
C ILE A 177 13.48 5.00 5.72
N TYR A 178 12.18 5.09 6.03
CA TYR A 178 11.14 4.45 5.20
C TYR A 178 11.13 5.00 3.77
N CYS A 179 11.23 6.32 3.59
CA CYS A 179 11.26 6.94 2.26
C CYS A 179 12.54 6.57 1.49
N ASP A 180 13.69 6.48 2.17
CA ASP A 180 14.94 6.05 1.58
C ASP A 180 14.84 4.59 1.08
N LEU A 181 14.31 3.68 1.89
CA LEU A 181 14.06 2.29 1.49
C LEU A 181 13.06 2.21 0.34
N GLN A 182 11.99 3.00 0.36
CA GLN A 182 11.03 3.07 -0.74
C GLN A 182 11.68 3.48 -2.05
N GLN A 183 12.49 4.53 -2.03
CA GLN A 183 13.20 5.02 -3.21
C GLN A 183 14.17 3.99 -3.77
N GLU A 184 14.95 3.34 -2.90
CA GLU A 184 15.98 2.37 -3.29
C GLU A 184 15.41 1.04 -3.78
N LEU A 185 14.28 0.61 -3.22
CA LEU A 185 13.63 -0.68 -3.52
C LEU A 185 12.44 -0.54 -4.47
N GLN A 186 12.07 0.68 -4.84
CA GLN A 186 10.99 0.99 -5.78
C GLN A 186 9.63 0.37 -5.43
N PHE A 187 9.35 0.11 -4.15
CA PHE A 187 8.06 -0.43 -3.75
C PHE A 187 6.98 0.67 -3.67
N ASN A 188 5.72 0.26 -3.82
CA ASN A 188 4.58 1.16 -3.68
C ASN A 188 4.31 1.43 -2.19
N SER A 189 4.46 2.69 -1.76
CA SER A 189 4.25 3.11 -0.37
C SER A 189 2.80 2.95 0.12
N LEU A 190 1.84 2.77 -0.78
CA LEU A 190 0.45 2.52 -0.39
C LEU A 190 0.19 1.05 0.00
N THR A 191 0.95 0.13 -0.60
CA THR A 191 0.75 -1.31 -0.43
C THR A 191 1.80 -1.95 0.49
N VAL A 192 2.82 -1.18 0.91
CA VAL A 192 3.87 -1.63 1.83
C VAL A 192 3.79 -0.79 3.10
N PRO A 193 3.00 -1.18 4.10
CA PRO A 193 2.86 -0.43 5.34
C PRO A 193 4.13 -0.47 6.18
N LEU A 194 4.36 0.62 6.94
CA LEU A 194 5.32 0.65 8.05
C LEU A 194 4.57 0.34 9.35
N LEU A 195 4.97 -0.73 10.02
CA LEU A 195 4.43 -1.16 11.31
C LEU A 195 5.43 -0.82 12.40
N VAL A 196 5.05 0.01 13.35
CA VAL A 196 5.93 0.50 14.42
C VAL A 196 5.43 0.00 15.76
N GLY A 197 6.22 -0.83 16.44
CA GLY A 197 5.83 -1.43 17.72
C GLY A 197 6.02 -0.48 18.90
N GLU A 198 5.03 -0.47 19.81
CA GLU A 198 5.20 0.13 21.13
C GLU A 198 6.27 -0.61 21.92
N VAL A 199 7.06 0.12 22.68
CA VAL A 199 7.97 -0.46 23.71
C VAL A 199 7.17 -0.99 24.89
N VAL A 200 7.83 -1.70 25.84
CA VAL A 200 7.15 -2.16 27.07
C VAL A 200 6.44 -1.01 27.75
N ARG A 201 5.15 -1.18 28.02
CA ARG A 201 4.30 -0.12 28.59
C ARG A 201 4.65 0.18 30.05
N SER A 202 4.53 1.44 30.44
CA SER A 202 4.75 1.88 31.83
C SER A 202 3.86 1.16 32.84
N GLU A 203 2.63 0.79 32.47
CA GLU A 203 1.68 0.06 33.32
C GLU A 203 2.15 -1.37 33.66
N TYR A 204 3.05 -1.93 32.84
CA TYR A 204 3.71 -3.21 33.09
C TYR A 204 5.11 -3.05 33.69
N GLY A 205 5.46 -1.84 34.14
CA GLY A 205 6.76 -1.53 34.72
C GLY A 205 7.83 -1.16 33.69
N GLY A 206 7.47 -0.98 32.42
CA GLY A 206 8.41 -0.66 31.35
C GLY A 206 9.17 0.64 31.59
N ILE A 207 10.52 0.56 31.67
CA ILE A 207 11.38 1.71 31.99
C ILE A 207 11.43 2.74 30.88
N CYS A 208 11.14 2.37 29.63
CA CYS A 208 11.07 3.24 28.47
C CYS A 208 9.63 3.51 28.01
N GLY A 209 8.61 3.08 28.77
CA GLY A 209 7.20 3.22 28.38
C GLY A 209 6.72 4.65 28.13
N HIS A 210 7.47 5.64 28.61
CA HIS A 210 7.25 7.08 28.31
C HIS A 210 7.53 7.46 26.85
N ALA A 211 8.15 6.60 26.04
CA ALA A 211 8.31 6.77 24.60
C ALA A 211 7.02 6.48 23.82
N ASN A 212 6.10 5.67 24.36
CA ASN A 212 4.91 5.24 23.64
C ASN A 212 4.00 6.38 23.15
N PRO A 213 3.80 7.51 23.86
CA PRO A 213 3.08 8.65 23.29
C PRO A 213 3.70 9.18 21.99
N THR A 214 5.04 9.26 21.89
CA THR A 214 5.73 9.66 20.65
C THR A 214 5.58 8.59 19.57
N ILE A 215 5.70 7.31 19.92
CA ILE A 215 5.49 6.18 19.01
C ILE A 215 4.05 6.21 18.47
N ASN A 216 3.06 6.39 19.33
CA ASN A 216 1.65 6.39 18.96
C ASN A 216 1.27 7.57 18.04
N ASP A 217 1.90 8.71 18.19
CA ASP A 217 1.64 9.89 17.37
C ASP A 217 2.14 9.74 15.91
N ILE A 218 3.08 8.83 15.63
CA ILE A 218 3.66 8.65 14.28
C ILE A 218 2.62 8.30 13.21
N ALA A 219 1.60 7.51 13.58
CA ALA A 219 0.54 7.11 12.66
C ALA A 219 -0.37 8.28 12.26
N SER A 220 -0.48 9.30 13.11
CA SER A 220 -1.23 10.52 12.79
C SER A 220 -0.47 11.43 11.83
N ARG A 221 0.85 11.35 11.82
CA ARG A 221 1.73 12.23 11.02
C ARG A 221 2.02 11.68 9.63
N TYR A 222 2.09 10.36 9.49
CA TYR A 222 2.57 9.76 8.24
C TYR A 222 1.60 8.73 7.69
N PRO A 223 1.26 8.82 6.39
CA PRO A 223 0.38 7.88 5.74
C PRO A 223 1.01 6.48 5.70
N ASN A 224 0.15 5.47 5.66
CA ASN A 224 0.51 4.05 5.61
C ASN A 224 1.52 3.63 6.70
N THR A 225 1.43 4.31 7.87
CA THR A 225 2.21 4.02 9.06
C THR A 225 1.25 3.66 10.19
N TYR A 226 1.48 2.53 10.82
CA TYR A 226 0.56 1.95 11.80
C TYR A 226 1.31 1.58 13.06
N VAL A 227 0.74 1.89 14.21
CA VAL A 227 1.29 1.48 15.50
C VAL A 227 0.79 0.10 15.87
N VAL A 228 1.70 -0.71 16.36
CA VAL A 228 1.42 -2.04 16.90
C VAL A 228 1.44 -1.95 18.42
N SER A 229 0.30 -2.20 19.04
CA SER A 229 0.14 -2.14 20.47
C SER A 229 0.94 -3.23 21.18
N SER A 230 1.62 -2.86 22.26
CA SER A 230 2.24 -3.81 23.21
C SER A 230 1.34 -4.14 24.40
N GLU A 231 0.02 -3.90 24.30
CA GLU A 231 -0.94 -4.26 25.33
C GLU A 231 -0.91 -5.77 25.60
N GLY A 232 -0.83 -6.14 26.87
CA GLY A 232 -0.72 -7.54 27.32
C GLY A 232 0.66 -8.18 27.09
N CYS A 233 1.58 -7.52 26.38
CA CYS A 233 2.93 -8.02 26.17
C CYS A 233 3.78 -7.77 27.43
N LEU A 234 3.91 -8.77 28.27
CA LEU A 234 4.62 -8.63 29.53
C LEU A 234 6.15 -8.56 29.34
N PRO A 235 6.85 -7.76 30.15
CA PRO A 235 8.31 -7.71 30.15
C PRO A 235 8.93 -8.94 30.83
N CYS A 236 10.23 -9.12 30.63
CA CYS A 236 11.05 -9.91 31.48
C CYS A 236 11.54 -9.10 32.73
N ASP A 237 12.39 -9.70 33.56
CA ASP A 237 12.79 -9.11 34.84
C ASP A 237 13.53 -7.76 34.75
N ASP A 238 14.05 -7.41 33.57
CA ASP A 238 14.75 -6.14 33.36
C ASP A 238 13.80 -4.98 33.06
N ASN A 239 12.51 -5.24 32.89
CA ASN A 239 11.48 -4.23 32.52
C ASN A 239 11.79 -3.42 31.25
N LEU A 240 12.69 -3.91 30.40
CA LEU A 240 13.10 -3.30 29.15
C LEU A 240 12.73 -4.19 27.95
N HIS A 241 12.97 -5.48 28.07
CA HIS A 241 12.71 -6.47 27.05
C HIS A 241 11.43 -7.25 27.36
N PHE A 242 10.76 -7.74 26.32
CA PHE A 242 9.59 -8.61 26.49
C PHE A 242 10.01 -10.02 26.90
N CYS A 243 9.21 -10.68 27.73
CA CYS A 243 9.38 -12.12 28.01
C CYS A 243 8.97 -12.96 26.78
N GLY A 244 9.20 -14.27 26.81
CA GLY A 244 8.88 -15.16 25.69
C GLY A 244 7.42 -15.05 25.21
N GLU A 245 6.46 -15.11 26.15
CA GLU A 245 5.04 -14.90 25.82
C GLU A 245 4.75 -13.48 25.32
N GLY A 246 5.46 -12.48 25.87
CA GLY A 246 5.37 -11.08 25.41
C GLY A 246 5.76 -10.94 23.94
N TYR A 247 6.89 -11.54 23.52
CA TYR A 247 7.31 -11.52 22.10
C TYR A 247 6.34 -12.27 21.19
N ARG A 248 5.84 -13.42 21.64
CA ARG A 248 4.85 -14.20 20.87
C ARG A 248 3.56 -13.40 20.67
N LEU A 249 3.08 -12.75 21.72
CA LEU A 249 1.89 -11.90 21.64
C LEU A 249 2.14 -10.66 20.75
N LEU A 250 3.28 -10.00 20.92
CA LEU A 250 3.67 -8.85 20.11
C LEU A 250 3.76 -9.22 18.61
N GLY A 251 4.33 -10.39 18.29
CA GLY A 251 4.34 -10.91 16.92
C GLY A 251 2.94 -11.10 16.34
N ARG A 252 2.01 -11.64 17.14
CA ARG A 252 0.59 -11.75 16.75
C ARG A 252 -0.04 -10.38 16.54
N HIS A 253 0.24 -9.38 17.36
CA HIS A 253 -0.25 -8.02 17.19
C HIS A 253 0.29 -7.37 15.92
N TYR A 254 1.57 -7.59 15.57
CA TYR A 254 2.12 -7.15 14.28
C TYR A 254 1.38 -7.79 13.10
N ALA A 255 1.10 -9.10 13.14
CA ALA A 255 0.38 -9.77 12.07
C ALA A 255 -1.07 -9.28 11.94
N GLN A 256 -1.77 -9.15 13.07
CA GLN A 256 -3.12 -8.62 13.08
C GLN A 256 -3.15 -7.20 12.53
N ARG A 257 -2.23 -6.33 12.98
CA ARG A 257 -2.15 -4.94 12.51
C ARG A 257 -1.82 -4.85 11.03
N TYR A 258 -0.95 -5.73 10.53
CA TYR A 258 -0.68 -5.84 9.10
C TYR A 258 -1.94 -6.22 8.31
N LEU A 259 -2.67 -7.23 8.75
CA LEU A 259 -3.92 -7.65 8.11
C LEU A 259 -4.97 -6.53 8.14
N GLU A 260 -5.13 -5.83 9.26
CA GLU A 260 -6.02 -4.66 9.36
C GLU A 260 -5.60 -3.55 8.40
N ALA A 261 -4.29 -3.27 8.31
CA ALA A 261 -3.73 -2.25 7.44
C ALA A 261 -3.90 -2.59 5.95
N THR A 262 -3.77 -3.87 5.58
CA THR A 262 -3.79 -4.32 4.18
C THR A 262 -5.16 -4.80 3.73
N ASN A 263 -5.98 -5.41 4.59
CA ASN A 263 -7.36 -5.79 4.26
C ASN A 263 -8.28 -4.58 4.01
N ASN A 264 -7.87 -3.39 4.44
CA ASN A 264 -8.62 -2.16 4.21
C ASN A 264 -8.30 -1.46 2.88
N PHE A 265 -7.32 -1.92 2.07
CA PHE A 265 -6.79 -1.13 0.96
C PHE A 265 -6.36 -1.88 -0.32
N GLU A 266 -6.80 -3.11 -0.58
CA GLU A 266 -6.69 -3.61 -1.95
C GLU A 266 -7.83 -3.03 -2.81
N ILE A 267 -7.53 -1.91 -3.48
CA ILE A 267 -8.40 -1.42 -4.55
C ILE A 267 -8.21 -2.38 -5.73
N PRO A 268 -9.27 -3.11 -6.15
CA PRO A 268 -9.14 -4.00 -7.29
C PRO A 268 -8.66 -3.24 -8.53
N GLN A 269 -7.65 -3.77 -9.21
CA GLN A 269 -7.00 -3.09 -10.35
C GLN A 269 -7.94 -2.81 -11.52
N ILE A 270 -9.07 -3.53 -11.59
CA ILE A 270 -10.13 -3.27 -12.55
C ILE A 270 -11.47 -3.12 -11.84
N GLY A 271 -12.17 -2.03 -12.09
CA GLY A 271 -13.51 -1.76 -11.60
C GLY A 271 -14.50 -1.50 -12.73
N VAL A 272 -15.72 -1.19 -12.36
CA VAL A 272 -16.79 -0.77 -13.29
C VAL A 272 -17.26 0.64 -12.98
N GLY A 273 -17.07 1.56 -13.93
CA GLY A 273 -17.61 2.91 -13.88
C GLY A 273 -19.09 2.95 -14.23
N THR A 274 -19.86 3.73 -13.49
CA THR A 274 -21.32 3.84 -13.66
C THR A 274 -21.77 5.16 -14.31
N TRP A 275 -20.84 6.00 -14.75
CA TRP A 275 -21.17 7.26 -15.43
C TRP A 275 -22.10 7.02 -16.62
N THR A 276 -23.13 7.87 -16.77
CA THR A 276 -24.24 7.79 -17.76
C THR A 276 -25.23 6.63 -17.56
N LEU A 277 -25.00 5.69 -16.68
CA LEU A 277 -26.01 4.68 -16.37
C LEU A 277 -27.11 5.30 -15.48
N ARG A 278 -28.38 4.96 -15.75
CA ARG A 278 -29.54 5.50 -15.03
C ARG A 278 -30.57 4.41 -14.75
N GLY A 279 -31.34 4.61 -13.68
CA GLY A 279 -32.49 3.78 -13.36
C GLY A 279 -32.17 2.29 -13.32
N GLU A 280 -33.08 1.47 -13.79
CA GLU A 280 -32.93 0.00 -13.77
C GLU A 280 -31.68 -0.49 -14.54
N THR A 281 -31.22 0.26 -15.57
CA THR A 281 -29.99 -0.09 -16.28
C THR A 281 -28.75 0.00 -15.37
N ALA A 282 -28.66 1.03 -14.52
CA ALA A 282 -27.55 1.16 -13.55
C ALA A 282 -27.58 0.01 -12.53
N ARG A 283 -28.78 -0.28 -11.97
CA ARG A 283 -28.98 -1.36 -11.00
C ARG A 283 -28.58 -2.72 -11.55
N GLN A 284 -29.10 -3.07 -12.75
CA GLN A 284 -28.79 -4.35 -13.40
C GLN A 284 -27.32 -4.47 -13.80
N ASN A 285 -26.71 -3.41 -14.31
CA ASN A 285 -25.32 -3.41 -14.71
C ASN A 285 -24.40 -3.70 -13.50
N VAL A 286 -24.63 -3.02 -12.37
CA VAL A 286 -23.86 -3.25 -11.12
C VAL A 286 -24.03 -4.68 -10.61
N ARG A 287 -25.28 -5.17 -10.54
CA ARG A 287 -25.55 -6.56 -10.12
C ARG A 287 -24.79 -7.56 -10.98
N LEU A 288 -24.94 -7.47 -12.32
CA LEU A 288 -24.29 -8.38 -13.25
C LEU A 288 -22.76 -8.27 -13.24
N ALA A 289 -22.20 -7.09 -13.02
CA ALA A 289 -20.76 -6.89 -12.90
C ALA A 289 -20.20 -7.62 -11.67
N LEU A 290 -20.88 -7.51 -10.53
CA LEU A 290 -20.51 -8.20 -9.30
C LEU A 290 -20.65 -9.73 -9.44
N GLU A 291 -21.73 -10.20 -10.05
CA GLU A 291 -21.94 -11.62 -10.38
C GLU A 291 -20.87 -12.17 -11.34
N ALA A 292 -20.37 -11.34 -12.27
CA ALA A 292 -19.29 -11.71 -13.20
C ALA A 292 -17.91 -11.76 -12.53
N GLY A 293 -17.74 -11.24 -11.31
CA GLY A 293 -16.49 -11.29 -10.57
C GLY A 293 -15.81 -9.94 -10.31
N PHE A 294 -16.37 -8.82 -10.79
CA PHE A 294 -15.88 -7.51 -10.37
C PHE A 294 -16.10 -7.32 -8.86
N ARG A 295 -15.17 -6.58 -8.25
CA ARG A 295 -15.24 -6.24 -6.82
C ARG A 295 -15.06 -4.74 -6.56
N HIS A 296 -14.91 -3.92 -7.61
CA HIS A 296 -14.80 -2.48 -7.53
C HIS A 296 -15.88 -1.82 -8.38
N ILE A 297 -16.70 -0.99 -7.74
CA ILE A 297 -17.77 -0.19 -8.35
C ILE A 297 -17.49 1.28 -8.11
N ASP A 298 -17.40 2.07 -9.18
CA ASP A 298 -17.18 3.51 -9.14
C ASP A 298 -18.45 4.26 -9.57
N THR A 299 -18.94 5.13 -8.68
CA THR A 299 -20.03 6.07 -8.93
C THR A 299 -19.66 7.48 -8.47
N ALA A 300 -20.62 8.41 -8.46
CA ALA A 300 -20.48 9.76 -7.94
C ALA A 300 -21.86 10.37 -7.65
N GLN A 301 -21.92 11.33 -6.73
CA GLN A 301 -23.13 12.12 -6.45
C GLN A 301 -23.66 12.78 -7.72
N GLY A 302 -22.77 13.36 -8.53
CA GLY A 302 -23.12 14.01 -9.79
C GLY A 302 -23.64 13.07 -10.90
N TYR A 303 -23.56 11.74 -10.70
CA TYR A 303 -24.13 10.78 -11.65
C TYR A 303 -25.61 10.52 -11.40
N GLU A 304 -26.17 10.97 -10.28
CA GLU A 304 -27.58 10.82 -9.92
C GLU A 304 -28.10 9.36 -9.98
N ASN A 305 -27.23 8.39 -9.68
CA ASN A 305 -27.53 6.96 -9.76
C ASN A 305 -27.07 6.15 -8.53
N GLU A 306 -26.66 6.82 -7.46
CA GLU A 306 -26.17 6.15 -6.25
C GLU A 306 -27.21 5.18 -5.63
N ALA A 307 -28.50 5.51 -5.72
CA ALA A 307 -29.58 4.67 -5.20
C ALA A 307 -29.70 3.35 -5.96
N GLU A 308 -29.60 3.40 -7.27
CA GLU A 308 -29.63 2.24 -8.16
C GLU A 308 -28.35 1.41 -8.02
N VAL A 309 -27.20 2.06 -7.88
CA VAL A 309 -25.91 1.40 -7.60
C VAL A 309 -26.00 0.63 -6.27
N GLY A 310 -26.47 1.29 -5.20
CA GLY A 310 -26.65 0.63 -3.90
C GLY A 310 -27.63 -0.53 -3.95
N GLN A 311 -28.72 -0.42 -4.71
CA GLN A 311 -29.66 -1.53 -4.90
C GLN A 311 -29.02 -2.67 -5.72
N GLY A 312 -28.25 -2.35 -6.77
CA GLY A 312 -27.51 -3.36 -7.56
C GLY A 312 -26.47 -4.14 -6.75
N VAL A 313 -25.81 -3.46 -5.79
CA VAL A 313 -24.91 -4.10 -4.82
C VAL A 313 -25.68 -5.11 -3.97
N ILE A 314 -26.83 -4.72 -3.41
CA ILE A 314 -27.67 -5.64 -2.60
C ILE A 314 -28.15 -6.82 -3.44
N ASP A 315 -28.65 -6.57 -4.63
CA ASP A 315 -29.24 -7.59 -5.51
C ASP A 315 -28.21 -8.61 -6.00
N SER A 316 -26.92 -8.28 -5.99
CA SER A 316 -25.85 -9.23 -6.36
C SER A 316 -25.66 -10.36 -5.35
N GLY A 317 -26.13 -10.17 -4.10
CA GLY A 317 -25.92 -11.11 -3.01
C GLY A 317 -24.48 -11.25 -2.53
N ILE A 318 -23.54 -10.48 -3.10
CA ILE A 318 -22.14 -10.46 -2.67
C ILE A 318 -22.03 -9.71 -1.34
N PRO A 319 -21.35 -10.27 -0.33
CA PRO A 319 -21.15 -9.59 0.94
C PRO A 319 -20.51 -8.20 0.77
N ARG A 320 -21.07 -7.18 1.46
CA ARG A 320 -20.62 -5.78 1.32
C ARG A 320 -19.11 -5.59 1.55
N GLN A 321 -18.52 -6.34 2.45
CA GLN A 321 -17.09 -6.31 2.77
C GLN A 321 -16.19 -6.83 1.65
N GLU A 322 -16.72 -7.56 0.69
CA GLU A 322 -15.99 -8.01 -0.50
C GLU A 322 -16.04 -7.00 -1.66
N ILE A 323 -16.80 -5.92 -1.50
CA ILE A 323 -17.01 -4.92 -2.54
C ILE A 323 -16.31 -3.62 -2.15
N PHE A 324 -15.43 -3.13 -3.04
CA PHE A 324 -14.84 -1.81 -2.97
C PHE A 324 -15.76 -0.81 -3.67
N LEU A 325 -16.34 0.11 -2.92
CA LEU A 325 -17.34 1.06 -3.40
C LEU A 325 -16.80 2.49 -3.34
N THR A 326 -16.68 3.13 -4.50
CA THR A 326 -16.22 4.50 -4.66
C THR A 326 -17.39 5.42 -4.99
N THR A 327 -17.46 6.57 -4.34
CA THR A 327 -18.29 7.71 -4.77
C THR A 327 -17.53 9.02 -4.66
N LYS A 328 -18.10 10.13 -5.15
CA LYS A 328 -17.40 11.42 -5.28
C LYS A 328 -18.30 12.56 -4.85
N VAL A 329 -17.75 13.52 -4.09
CA VAL A 329 -18.45 14.76 -3.72
C VAL A 329 -18.65 15.64 -4.97
N ALA A 330 -19.88 16.03 -5.23
CA ALA A 330 -20.22 16.84 -6.39
C ALA A 330 -19.75 18.30 -6.27
N THR A 331 -19.34 18.90 -7.37
CA THR A 331 -18.76 20.25 -7.42
C THR A 331 -19.71 21.36 -6.94
N ASN A 332 -20.98 21.25 -7.25
CA ASN A 332 -22.02 22.19 -6.77
C ASN A 332 -22.17 22.13 -5.25
N ILE A 333 -22.08 20.95 -4.65
CA ILE A 333 -22.18 20.75 -3.19
C ILE A 333 -20.97 21.38 -2.48
N MET A 334 -19.77 21.23 -3.05
CA MET A 334 -18.56 21.85 -2.47
C MET A 334 -18.69 23.36 -2.31
N ARG A 335 -19.39 24.04 -3.23
CA ARG A 335 -19.62 25.50 -3.20
C ARG A 335 -20.63 25.94 -2.14
N GLU A 336 -21.51 25.04 -1.72
CA GLU A 336 -22.49 25.31 -0.68
C GLU A 336 -21.88 25.24 0.73
N GLY A 337 -20.60 24.78 0.84
CA GLY A 337 -19.79 24.77 2.05
C GLY A 337 -19.94 23.49 2.88
N ARG A 338 -19.28 23.49 4.04
CA ARG A 338 -19.03 22.30 4.89
C ARG A 338 -20.30 21.54 5.28
N GLU A 339 -21.38 22.23 5.66
CA GLU A 339 -22.62 21.58 6.08
C GLU A 339 -23.32 20.86 4.91
N ALA A 340 -23.29 21.43 3.73
CA ALA A 340 -23.81 20.78 2.53
C ALA A 340 -22.98 19.52 2.18
N VAL A 341 -21.67 19.58 2.32
CA VAL A 341 -20.77 18.43 2.12
C VAL A 341 -21.10 17.32 3.13
N ARG A 342 -21.23 17.63 4.44
CA ARG A 342 -21.64 16.62 5.45
C ARG A 342 -22.94 15.96 5.08
N LYS A 343 -23.97 16.76 4.82
CA LYS A 343 -25.28 16.27 4.44
C LYS A 343 -25.21 15.37 3.20
N SER A 344 -24.45 15.77 2.19
CA SER A 344 -24.32 14.99 0.95
C SER A 344 -23.64 13.64 1.16
N ILE A 345 -22.65 13.54 2.05
CA ILE A 345 -21.99 12.26 2.39
C ILE A 345 -22.98 11.33 3.13
N ASP A 346 -23.76 11.86 4.08
CA ASP A 346 -24.79 11.06 4.77
C ASP A 346 -25.90 10.62 3.81
N GLU A 347 -26.28 11.46 2.84
CA GLU A 347 -27.19 11.09 1.76
C GLU A 347 -26.60 10.01 0.84
N SER A 348 -25.31 10.08 0.50
CA SER A 348 -24.63 9.04 -0.28
C SER A 348 -24.66 7.70 0.45
N LEU A 349 -24.35 7.66 1.74
CA LEU A 349 -24.43 6.45 2.57
C LEU A 349 -25.86 5.85 2.53
N THR A 350 -26.88 6.71 2.62
CA THR A 350 -28.29 6.31 2.58
C THR A 350 -28.67 5.76 1.20
N LYS A 351 -28.32 6.45 0.11
CA LYS A 351 -28.59 6.03 -1.27
C LYS A 351 -27.87 4.74 -1.63
N LEU A 352 -26.60 4.64 -1.27
CA LEU A 352 -25.78 3.45 -1.48
C LEU A 352 -26.15 2.29 -0.54
N LYS A 353 -27.05 2.51 0.43
CA LYS A 353 -27.57 1.51 1.37
C LYS A 353 -26.45 0.79 2.14
N THR A 354 -25.48 1.55 2.61
CA THR A 354 -24.29 1.04 3.30
C THR A 354 -23.94 1.89 4.52
N ASN A 355 -23.26 1.28 5.49
CA ASN A 355 -22.78 1.97 6.69
C ASN A 355 -21.43 2.66 6.46
N TYR A 356 -20.73 2.33 5.37
CA TYR A 356 -19.43 2.91 5.03
C TYR A 356 -19.19 2.97 3.52
N ILE A 357 -18.38 3.93 3.11
CA ILE A 357 -17.84 4.09 1.75
C ILE A 357 -16.37 3.65 1.81
N ASP A 358 -15.91 2.82 0.85
CA ASP A 358 -14.51 2.40 0.81
C ASP A 358 -13.60 3.53 0.35
N LEU A 359 -14.02 4.30 -0.67
CA LEU A 359 -13.28 5.45 -1.19
C LEU A 359 -14.24 6.61 -1.51
N LEU A 360 -13.95 7.77 -0.91
CA LEU A 360 -14.64 9.02 -1.21
C LEU A 360 -13.67 9.98 -1.90
N LEU A 361 -14.05 10.50 -3.07
CA LEU A 361 -13.21 11.42 -3.84
C LEU A 361 -13.77 12.85 -3.86
N ILE A 362 -12.90 13.85 -3.90
CA ILE A 362 -13.25 15.14 -4.50
C ILE A 362 -13.32 14.94 -6.02
N HIS A 363 -14.47 15.23 -6.63
CA HIS A 363 -14.69 14.94 -8.05
C HIS A 363 -13.84 15.80 -8.98
N TRP A 364 -13.68 17.10 -8.65
CA TRP A 364 -12.86 18.08 -9.38
C TRP A 364 -12.26 19.10 -8.42
N PRO A 365 -11.10 19.71 -8.75
CA PRO A 365 -10.42 20.67 -7.89
C PRO A 365 -11.08 22.06 -7.88
N VAL A 366 -12.31 22.18 -7.36
CA VAL A 366 -13.06 23.46 -7.31
C VAL A 366 -12.29 24.48 -6.47
N LYS A 367 -11.86 25.56 -7.12
CA LYS A 367 -11.08 26.61 -6.47
C LYS A 367 -11.77 27.11 -5.19
N ASP A 368 -10.99 27.34 -4.16
CA ASP A 368 -11.39 27.83 -2.82
C ASP A 368 -12.35 26.90 -2.04
N CYS A 369 -12.76 25.75 -2.60
CA CYS A 369 -13.66 24.79 -1.95
C CYS A 369 -12.97 23.49 -1.50
N VAL A 370 -11.77 23.20 -2.03
CA VAL A 370 -11.06 21.93 -1.77
C VAL A 370 -10.76 21.75 -0.29
N LYS A 371 -10.20 22.77 0.37
CA LYS A 371 -9.79 22.69 1.78
C LYS A 371 -10.95 22.35 2.71
N ASP A 372 -12.05 23.08 2.61
CA ASP A 372 -13.22 22.84 3.46
C ASP A 372 -13.85 21.46 3.22
N THR A 373 -13.94 21.06 1.95
CA THR A 373 -14.44 19.74 1.57
C THR A 373 -13.53 18.64 2.11
N TRP A 374 -12.20 18.79 1.95
CA TRP A 374 -11.23 17.80 2.43
C TRP A 374 -11.31 17.59 3.94
N GLN A 375 -11.38 18.67 4.72
CA GLN A 375 -11.50 18.59 6.18
C GLN A 375 -12.79 17.87 6.62
N VAL A 376 -13.89 18.07 5.92
CA VAL A 376 -15.13 17.30 6.17
C VAL A 376 -14.93 15.82 5.84
N MET A 377 -14.28 15.50 4.72
CA MET A 377 -14.00 14.10 4.38
C MET A 377 -13.12 13.41 5.43
N GLU A 378 -12.11 14.12 5.96
CA GLU A 378 -11.28 13.63 7.06
C GLU A 378 -12.08 13.36 8.34
N GLU A 379 -13.09 14.19 8.66
CA GLU A 379 -14.00 13.94 9.78
C GLU A 379 -14.74 12.58 9.62
N TYR A 380 -15.19 12.26 8.40
CA TYR A 380 -15.89 10.99 8.11
C TYR A 380 -14.94 9.78 8.14
N VAL A 381 -13.67 9.96 7.80
CA VAL A 381 -12.65 8.91 7.99
C VAL A 381 -12.47 8.62 9.48
N ARG A 382 -12.33 9.65 10.33
CA ARG A 382 -12.20 9.50 11.78
C ARG A 382 -13.43 8.87 12.43
N GLN A 383 -14.63 9.07 11.84
CA GLN A 383 -15.87 8.42 12.28
C GLN A 383 -16.01 6.96 11.79
N GLY A 384 -15.10 6.46 10.94
CA GLY A 384 -15.18 5.13 10.32
C GLY A 384 -16.28 4.97 9.27
N LYS A 385 -16.96 6.06 8.87
CA LYS A 385 -17.99 6.06 7.82
C LYS A 385 -17.39 6.09 6.40
N VAL A 386 -16.17 6.53 6.27
CA VAL A 386 -15.36 6.51 5.04
C VAL A 386 -14.04 5.85 5.37
N LYS A 387 -13.63 4.82 4.63
CA LYS A 387 -12.38 4.12 4.90
C LYS A 387 -11.17 4.85 4.33
N SER A 388 -11.32 5.50 3.18
CA SER A 388 -10.25 6.22 2.50
C SER A 388 -10.77 7.40 1.71
N ILE A 389 -9.92 8.40 1.56
CA ILE A 389 -10.23 9.62 0.81
C ILE A 389 -9.18 9.87 -0.27
N GLY A 390 -9.64 10.43 -1.38
CA GLY A 390 -8.80 10.75 -2.51
C GLY A 390 -9.35 11.90 -3.33
N VAL A 391 -8.75 12.11 -4.48
CA VAL A 391 -9.09 13.19 -5.38
C VAL A 391 -9.31 12.68 -6.80
N SER A 392 -9.96 13.49 -7.62
CA SER A 392 -10.10 13.22 -9.05
C SER A 392 -9.79 14.48 -9.85
N ASN A 393 -9.05 14.29 -10.96
CA ASN A 393 -8.65 15.35 -11.88
C ASN A 393 -7.70 16.42 -11.28
N PHE A 394 -6.88 16.04 -10.30
CA PHE A 394 -5.90 16.94 -9.71
C PHE A 394 -4.60 16.93 -10.50
N ASN A 395 -4.14 18.12 -10.91
CA ASN A 395 -2.80 18.36 -11.43
C ASN A 395 -1.81 18.59 -10.26
N ARG A 396 -0.53 18.69 -10.56
CA ARG A 396 0.54 18.85 -9.59
C ARG A 396 0.28 19.95 -8.57
N HIS A 397 -0.01 21.17 -9.02
CA HIS A 397 -0.21 22.32 -8.11
C HIS A 397 -1.46 22.16 -7.23
N HIS A 398 -2.52 21.46 -7.71
CA HIS A 398 -3.68 21.14 -6.89
C HIS A 398 -3.31 20.17 -5.76
N LEU A 399 -2.42 19.20 -6.04
CA LEU A 399 -1.92 18.28 -5.02
C LEU A 399 -0.99 18.98 -4.04
N ASP A 400 -0.11 19.88 -4.52
CA ASP A 400 0.79 20.66 -3.66
C ASP A 400 0.00 21.53 -2.69
N ASP A 401 -1.06 22.19 -3.16
CA ASP A 401 -1.95 22.99 -2.31
C ASP A 401 -2.66 22.10 -1.27
N LEU A 402 -3.30 21.02 -1.70
CA LEU A 402 -3.98 20.08 -0.81
C LEU A 402 -3.05 19.55 0.29
N LEU A 403 -1.86 19.10 -0.10
CA LEU A 403 -0.89 18.50 0.83
C LEU A 403 -0.32 19.51 1.83
N SER A 404 -0.47 20.81 1.58
CA SER A 404 -0.01 21.85 2.51
C SER A 404 -0.86 21.94 3.79
N TYR A 405 -2.08 21.40 3.78
CA TYR A 405 -3.03 21.45 4.91
C TYR A 405 -3.73 20.12 5.23
N ALA A 406 -3.60 19.09 4.39
CA ALA A 406 -4.23 17.81 4.62
C ALA A 406 -3.59 17.08 5.81
N GLU A 407 -4.40 16.68 6.79
CA GLU A 407 -3.99 15.82 7.90
C GLU A 407 -3.99 14.34 7.48
N ILE A 408 -4.98 13.94 6.67
CA ILE A 408 -5.04 12.61 6.02
C ILE A 408 -4.70 12.82 4.55
N ARG A 409 -3.68 12.12 4.05
CA ARG A 409 -3.25 12.27 2.65
C ARG A 409 -4.20 11.54 1.70
N PRO A 410 -4.38 12.06 0.45
CA PRO A 410 -5.13 11.34 -0.56
C PRO A 410 -4.45 10.01 -0.91
N VAL A 411 -5.23 8.92 -0.96
CA VAL A 411 -4.71 7.60 -1.35
C VAL A 411 -4.69 7.40 -2.85
N ILE A 412 -5.53 8.13 -3.58
CA ILE A 412 -5.72 7.99 -5.02
C ILE A 412 -5.95 9.34 -5.68
N ASN A 413 -5.53 9.45 -6.93
CA ASN A 413 -5.94 10.50 -7.87
C ASN A 413 -6.54 9.83 -9.12
N GLN A 414 -7.83 10.00 -9.34
CA GLN A 414 -8.55 9.43 -10.48
C GLN A 414 -8.50 10.42 -11.65
N ILE A 415 -7.75 10.09 -12.71
CA ILE A 415 -7.50 10.98 -13.85
C ILE A 415 -7.79 10.31 -15.18
N GLU A 416 -7.98 11.11 -16.23
CA GLU A 416 -8.13 10.62 -17.60
C GLU A 416 -6.84 9.98 -18.09
N VAL A 417 -6.90 8.67 -18.47
CA VAL A 417 -5.75 7.98 -19.07
C VAL A 417 -6.19 7.05 -20.18
N HIS A 418 -5.65 7.26 -21.38
CA HIS A 418 -5.78 6.39 -22.54
C HIS A 418 -4.57 6.59 -23.48
N PRO A 419 -4.36 5.79 -24.52
CA PRO A 419 -3.19 5.88 -25.39
C PRO A 419 -2.87 7.26 -25.97
N PHE A 420 -3.89 8.13 -26.19
CA PHE A 420 -3.67 9.50 -26.68
C PHE A 420 -3.52 10.54 -25.56
N MET A 421 -3.71 10.12 -24.30
CA MET A 421 -3.52 10.94 -23.09
C MET A 421 -2.84 10.12 -22.01
N THR A 422 -1.52 9.93 -22.11
CA THR A 422 -0.79 8.98 -21.27
C THR A 422 -0.48 9.49 -19.86
N GLN A 423 -0.51 10.82 -19.65
CA GLN A 423 -0.32 11.47 -18.34
C GLN A 423 1.00 11.12 -17.62
N GLU A 424 2.09 10.86 -18.34
CA GLU A 424 3.34 10.34 -17.76
C GLU A 424 3.87 11.21 -16.61
N GLU A 425 3.93 12.53 -16.79
CA GLU A 425 4.43 13.47 -15.77
C GLU A 425 3.53 13.48 -14.53
N ASN A 426 2.20 13.52 -14.72
CA ASN A 426 1.25 13.54 -13.62
C ASN A 426 1.27 12.20 -12.85
N ILE A 427 1.34 11.07 -13.57
CA ILE A 427 1.46 9.74 -12.97
C ILE A 427 2.77 9.62 -12.18
N ALA A 428 3.89 10.05 -12.73
CA ALA A 428 5.19 10.04 -12.06
C ALA A 428 5.15 10.88 -10.77
N TYR A 429 4.52 12.06 -10.84
CA TYR A 429 4.38 12.94 -9.68
C TYR A 429 3.50 12.33 -8.58
N ASN A 430 2.34 11.76 -8.94
CA ASN A 430 1.48 11.05 -7.98
C ASN A 430 2.25 9.90 -7.30
N ARG A 431 3.03 9.11 -8.05
CA ARG A 431 3.88 8.04 -7.51
C ARG A 431 4.92 8.54 -6.51
N GLN A 432 5.60 9.66 -6.80
CA GLN A 432 6.56 10.28 -5.87
C GLN A 432 5.90 10.67 -4.54
N LEU A 433 4.62 11.06 -4.59
CA LEU A 433 3.84 11.39 -3.40
C LEU A 433 3.25 10.15 -2.70
N GLY A 434 3.40 8.95 -3.27
CA GLY A 434 2.76 7.73 -2.78
C GLY A 434 1.25 7.67 -3.07
N ILE A 435 0.76 8.44 -4.04
CA ILE A 435 -0.66 8.49 -4.43
C ILE A 435 -0.86 7.52 -5.61
N GLN A 436 -1.79 6.57 -5.45
CA GLN A 436 -2.18 5.66 -6.53
C GLN A 436 -2.92 6.42 -7.63
N VAL A 437 -2.73 6.01 -8.89
CA VAL A 437 -3.49 6.59 -10.00
C VAL A 437 -4.54 5.62 -10.49
N GLU A 438 -5.77 6.11 -10.64
CA GLU A 438 -6.89 5.41 -11.25
C GLU A 438 -7.26 6.08 -12.57
N ALA A 439 -7.33 5.27 -13.62
CA ALA A 439 -7.60 5.70 -14.99
C ALA A 439 -9.10 5.67 -15.31
N TRP A 440 -9.71 6.84 -15.51
CA TRP A 440 -11.02 6.91 -16.13
C TRP A 440 -10.91 7.19 -17.64
N GLY A 441 -11.98 6.90 -18.39
CA GLY A 441 -12.06 7.16 -19.82
C GLY A 441 -11.07 6.37 -20.68
N PRO A 442 -10.78 5.08 -20.42
CA PRO A 442 -9.72 4.34 -21.11
C PRO A 442 -9.93 4.24 -22.63
N PHE A 443 -11.16 4.44 -23.08
CA PHE A 443 -11.54 4.36 -24.50
C PHE A 443 -11.91 5.72 -25.11
N GLY A 444 -11.53 6.86 -24.47
CA GLY A 444 -11.80 8.21 -24.99
C GLY A 444 -13.28 8.63 -24.94
N GLN A 445 -14.07 8.03 -24.04
CA GLN A 445 -15.49 8.35 -23.77
C GLN A 445 -16.44 8.31 -24.99
N GLY A 446 -15.96 7.91 -26.16
CA GLY A 446 -16.69 7.92 -27.43
C GLY A 446 -16.46 9.19 -28.28
N ASP A 447 -15.77 10.18 -27.72
CA ASP A 447 -15.39 11.41 -28.44
C ASP A 447 -14.09 11.19 -29.26
N ILE A 448 -13.29 10.22 -28.88
CA ILE A 448 -12.05 9.82 -29.57
C ILE A 448 -12.12 8.31 -29.85
N ASP A 449 -11.85 7.91 -31.09
CA ASP A 449 -11.76 6.48 -31.45
C ASP A 449 -10.39 5.90 -31.07
N VAL A 450 -10.21 5.58 -29.79
CA VAL A 450 -9.00 4.94 -29.28
C VAL A 450 -8.85 3.53 -29.82
N VAL A 451 -9.90 2.71 -29.71
CA VAL A 451 -9.83 1.28 -30.04
C VAL A 451 -9.73 1.00 -31.54
N GLY A 452 -10.19 1.92 -32.39
CA GLY A 452 -10.07 1.80 -33.86
C GLY A 452 -8.67 2.10 -34.39
N HIS A 453 -7.73 2.57 -33.56
CA HIS A 453 -6.38 2.90 -34.01
C HIS A 453 -5.64 1.69 -34.60
N PRO A 454 -4.99 1.82 -35.80
CA PRO A 454 -4.37 0.68 -36.51
C PRO A 454 -3.36 -0.12 -35.69
N LEU A 455 -2.53 0.54 -34.89
CA LEU A 455 -1.59 -0.14 -33.98
C LEU A 455 -2.33 -1.04 -32.98
N LEU A 456 -3.38 -0.53 -32.34
CA LEU A 456 -4.13 -1.28 -31.34
C LEU A 456 -4.86 -2.47 -31.96
N GLN A 457 -5.38 -2.34 -33.19
CA GLN A 457 -5.97 -3.44 -33.96
C GLN A 457 -4.93 -4.50 -34.34
N SER A 458 -3.72 -4.07 -34.72
CA SER A 458 -2.59 -4.98 -35.02
C SER A 458 -2.18 -5.76 -33.77
N LEU A 459 -2.07 -5.08 -32.62
CA LEU A 459 -1.74 -5.73 -31.35
C LEU A 459 -2.87 -6.68 -30.88
N ALA A 460 -4.12 -6.30 -31.08
CA ALA A 460 -5.26 -7.16 -30.82
C ALA A 460 -5.15 -8.50 -31.58
N THR A 461 -4.77 -8.45 -32.86
CA THR A 461 -4.51 -9.63 -33.68
C THR A 461 -3.30 -10.42 -33.16
N LYS A 462 -2.19 -9.75 -32.85
CA LYS A 462 -0.96 -10.37 -32.32
C LYS A 462 -1.21 -11.18 -31.04
N TYR A 463 -1.97 -10.62 -30.11
CA TYR A 463 -2.26 -11.23 -28.81
C TYR A 463 -3.53 -12.08 -28.77
N GLN A 464 -4.27 -12.17 -29.89
CA GLN A 464 -5.58 -12.84 -29.97
C GLN A 464 -6.56 -12.30 -28.90
N LYS A 465 -6.60 -10.99 -28.76
CA LYS A 465 -7.42 -10.24 -27.81
C LYS A 465 -8.15 -9.11 -28.55
N THR A 466 -9.10 -8.45 -27.90
CA THR A 466 -9.72 -7.23 -28.45
C THR A 466 -8.83 -6.01 -28.24
N ALA A 467 -9.01 -4.97 -29.05
CA ALA A 467 -8.29 -3.72 -28.85
C ALA A 467 -8.60 -3.08 -27.48
N SER A 468 -9.83 -3.26 -26.97
CA SER A 468 -10.21 -2.85 -25.62
C SER A 468 -9.38 -3.57 -24.56
N GLN A 469 -9.19 -4.88 -24.68
CA GLN A 469 -8.33 -5.64 -23.77
C GLN A 469 -6.86 -5.18 -23.84
N ILE A 470 -6.35 -4.85 -25.02
CA ILE A 470 -5.00 -4.30 -25.18
C ILE A 470 -4.85 -2.98 -24.41
N VAL A 471 -5.81 -2.05 -24.57
CA VAL A 471 -5.78 -0.76 -23.86
C VAL A 471 -5.85 -0.96 -22.34
N LEU A 472 -6.80 -1.76 -21.87
CA LEU A 472 -6.94 -2.02 -20.42
C LEU A 472 -5.71 -2.72 -19.84
N ARG A 473 -5.13 -3.69 -20.57
CA ARG A 473 -3.89 -4.36 -20.15
C ARG A 473 -2.71 -3.39 -20.08
N TRP A 474 -2.57 -2.49 -21.07
CA TRP A 474 -1.55 -1.45 -21.06
C TRP A 474 -1.68 -0.55 -19.83
N ILE A 475 -2.91 -0.14 -19.45
CA ILE A 475 -3.14 0.67 -18.25
C ILE A 475 -2.71 -0.10 -16.98
N VAL A 476 -3.21 -1.32 -16.82
CA VAL A 476 -2.94 -2.14 -15.62
C VAL A 476 -1.45 -2.53 -15.53
N GLN A 477 -0.81 -2.83 -16.65
CA GLN A 477 0.61 -3.19 -16.69
C GLN A 477 1.53 -2.00 -16.37
N ARG A 478 1.06 -0.78 -16.50
CA ARG A 478 1.69 0.45 -15.98
C ARG A 478 1.51 0.62 -14.45
N GLY A 479 0.88 -0.34 -13.75
CA GLY A 479 0.60 -0.27 -12.32
C GLY A 479 -0.53 0.71 -11.96
N LEU A 480 -1.44 0.98 -12.89
CA LEU A 480 -2.61 1.83 -12.68
C LEU A 480 -3.85 0.97 -12.42
N ILE A 481 -4.84 1.55 -11.74
CA ILE A 481 -6.19 1.01 -11.64
C ILE A 481 -6.99 1.52 -12.85
N THR A 482 -7.99 0.78 -13.30
CA THR A 482 -8.87 1.25 -14.40
C THR A 482 -10.33 0.93 -14.13
N ILE A 483 -11.22 1.86 -14.49
CA ILE A 483 -12.67 1.77 -14.27
C ILE A 483 -13.45 1.99 -15.57
N PRO A 484 -13.28 1.10 -16.57
CA PRO A 484 -14.06 1.22 -17.80
C PRO A 484 -15.57 1.17 -17.50
N ARG A 485 -16.34 2.00 -18.23
CA ARG A 485 -17.78 1.77 -18.33
C ARG A 485 -18.01 0.58 -19.26
N ALA A 486 -18.36 -0.56 -18.69
CA ALA A 486 -18.57 -1.78 -19.44
C ALA A 486 -20.06 -2.16 -19.52
N LYS A 487 -20.48 -2.72 -20.64
CA LYS A 487 -21.77 -3.41 -20.77
C LYS A 487 -21.59 -4.87 -20.34
N PRO A 488 -22.68 -5.57 -19.92
CA PRO A 488 -22.59 -6.96 -19.43
C PRO A 488 -21.91 -7.93 -20.38
N ASN A 489 -22.05 -7.76 -21.69
CA ASN A 489 -21.40 -8.62 -22.71
C ASN A 489 -19.86 -8.46 -22.78
N HIS A 490 -19.29 -7.43 -22.14
CA HIS A 490 -17.85 -7.18 -22.07
C HIS A 490 -17.22 -7.51 -20.71
N PHE A 491 -17.99 -7.94 -19.71
CA PHE A 491 -17.49 -8.16 -18.36
C PHE A 491 -16.42 -9.25 -18.29
N ALA A 492 -16.70 -10.42 -18.88
CA ALA A 492 -15.75 -11.53 -18.92
C ALA A 492 -14.46 -11.12 -19.67
N GLU A 493 -14.59 -10.48 -20.82
CA GLU A 493 -13.50 -9.95 -21.64
C GLU A 493 -12.61 -8.99 -20.83
N ASN A 494 -13.22 -8.05 -20.10
CA ASN A 494 -12.47 -7.09 -19.31
C ASN A 494 -11.73 -7.73 -18.11
N LEU A 495 -12.27 -8.77 -17.50
CA LEU A 495 -11.61 -9.51 -16.42
C LEU A 495 -10.43 -10.36 -16.93
N GLU A 496 -10.48 -10.83 -18.17
CA GLU A 496 -9.40 -11.60 -18.78
C GLU A 496 -8.11 -10.82 -19.02
N ILE A 497 -8.09 -9.50 -18.88
CA ILE A 497 -6.87 -8.68 -19.07
C ILE A 497 -5.73 -9.07 -18.12
N MET A 498 -6.04 -9.74 -17.02
CA MET A 498 -5.05 -10.21 -16.06
C MET A 498 -4.34 -11.50 -16.51
N THR A 499 -4.81 -12.16 -17.56
CA THR A 499 -4.33 -13.48 -18.01
C THR A 499 -3.22 -13.43 -19.05
N PHE A 500 -2.85 -12.25 -19.55
CA PHE A 500 -1.77 -12.07 -20.53
C PHE A 500 -0.95 -10.81 -20.23
N SER A 501 0.20 -10.68 -20.88
CA SER A 501 1.07 -9.48 -20.77
C SER A 501 1.47 -8.99 -22.14
N LEU A 502 1.61 -7.68 -22.28
CA LEU A 502 2.21 -7.03 -23.44
C LEU A 502 3.72 -7.01 -23.29
N SER A 503 4.47 -7.14 -24.39
CA SER A 503 5.92 -6.96 -24.36
C SER A 503 6.28 -5.49 -24.08
N ASP A 504 7.52 -5.24 -23.60
CA ASP A 504 7.98 -3.89 -23.33
C ASP A 504 7.96 -3.01 -24.57
N ASP A 505 8.31 -3.56 -25.74
CA ASP A 505 8.25 -2.85 -27.02
C ASP A 505 6.80 -2.43 -27.37
N ASP A 506 5.83 -3.31 -27.16
CA ASP A 506 4.42 -3.00 -27.41
C ASP A 506 3.88 -1.98 -26.40
N MET A 507 4.30 -2.07 -25.14
CA MET A 507 3.98 -1.08 -24.11
C MET A 507 4.49 0.31 -24.52
N GLN A 508 5.74 0.40 -24.99
CA GLN A 508 6.34 1.63 -25.47
C GLN A 508 5.64 2.14 -26.73
N ALA A 509 5.32 1.26 -27.69
CA ALA A 509 4.62 1.63 -28.91
C ALA A 509 3.23 2.24 -28.63
N ILE A 510 2.48 1.67 -27.67
CA ILE A 510 1.20 2.23 -27.23
C ILE A 510 1.40 3.60 -26.56
N SER A 511 2.40 3.72 -25.66
CA SER A 511 2.69 4.97 -24.96
C SER A 511 3.15 6.08 -25.92
N ALA A 512 3.82 5.72 -27.02
CA ALA A 512 4.22 6.66 -28.07
C ALA A 512 3.06 7.26 -28.89
N LEU A 513 1.84 6.74 -28.72
CA LEU A 513 0.63 7.33 -29.32
C LEU A 513 0.18 8.61 -28.62
N ASN A 514 0.81 9.00 -27.53
CA ASN A 514 0.45 10.18 -26.75
C ASN A 514 0.40 11.45 -27.61
N GLN A 515 -0.70 12.16 -27.51
CA GLN A 515 -0.93 13.44 -28.17
C GLN A 515 -1.32 14.53 -27.17
N ASN A 516 -1.37 14.20 -25.86
CA ASN A 516 -1.98 15.01 -24.80
C ASN A 516 -3.41 15.43 -25.16
N LEU A 517 -4.13 14.56 -25.84
CA LEU A 517 -5.47 14.79 -26.35
C LEU A 517 -6.52 14.30 -25.35
N ARG A 518 -7.22 15.22 -24.70
CA ARG A 518 -8.36 14.89 -23.84
C ARG A 518 -9.56 14.43 -24.66
N SER A 519 -10.33 13.49 -24.11
CA SER A 519 -11.59 13.03 -24.72
C SER A 519 -12.56 14.18 -24.94
N ASN A 520 -12.62 15.14 -24.02
CA ASN A 520 -13.39 16.37 -24.16
C ASN A 520 -12.58 17.55 -23.63
N VAL A 521 -12.53 18.64 -24.39
CA VAL A 521 -11.84 19.88 -23.98
C VAL A 521 -12.38 20.47 -22.67
N LEU A 522 -13.65 20.19 -22.33
CA LEU A 522 -14.25 20.60 -21.07
C LEU A 522 -13.75 19.77 -19.86
N ASN A 523 -13.04 18.67 -20.10
CA ASN A 523 -12.47 17.83 -19.04
C ASN A 523 -11.09 18.31 -18.60
N ASP A 524 -10.69 19.53 -18.90
CA ASP A 524 -9.43 20.09 -18.41
C ASP A 524 -9.60 20.64 -16.99
N PRO A 525 -8.85 20.11 -16.01
CA PRO A 525 -8.91 20.57 -14.62
C PRO A 525 -8.63 22.07 -14.43
N GLU A 526 -7.91 22.70 -15.36
CA GLU A 526 -7.61 24.14 -15.32
C GLU A 526 -8.78 25.03 -15.79
N THR A 527 -9.63 24.49 -16.64
CA THR A 527 -10.68 25.26 -17.31
C THR A 527 -12.07 24.67 -17.16
N PHE A 528 -12.21 23.59 -16.40
CA PHE A 528 -13.48 22.92 -16.19
C PHE A 528 -14.55 23.93 -15.72
N PRO A 529 -15.71 23.98 -16.36
CA PRO A 529 -16.74 24.95 -16.00
C PRO A 529 -17.46 24.51 -14.73
N TRP A 530 -17.01 25.03 -13.66
CA TRP A 530 -17.58 24.74 -12.32
C TRP A 530 -19.03 25.17 -12.19
#